data_2d2f85449bc410581bc2a3e2582a65b8
#
_entry.id   2d2f85449bc410581bc2a3e2582a65b8
#
_cell.length_a   1.000
_cell.length_b   1.000
_cell.length_c   1.000
_cell.angle_alpha   90.00
_cell.angle_beta   90.00
_cell.angle_gamma   90.00
#
_symmetry.space_group_name_H-M   'P 1'
#
loop_
_entity.id
_entity.type
_entity.pdbx_description
1 polymer ?
#
loop_
_entity_poly.entity_id
_entity_poly.type
_entity_poly.pdbx_seq_one_letter_code
_entity_poly.pdbx_strand_id
1 'polypeptide(L)'
;MALDVYNKLEVSEVQEAIAKHPKAYLLGSNGPDLLFYYKALPWQDQALNKKVGGYGNLVHVEHINDFYREAVSFVRQVQDPERRAILIAFLSGHFMHWSLDMLAHPFVFYRGGEIANETKYWHFRYESMIDALMVSYVKRRDMKKLKATRFVDVDATERRVIASFYQMLLANVFDIQTSPQVIEESIVTFKTALGFLYDPSNIKTPVIRAYENKFLEPWALTSHVVNGKLDSEHDVLNLKHDVWSNPTDINDTSRLSFVDLYDYSIKLGVILVDRLNEALADPSVTFDDILRDCQYDTGRPVGKEMKYYNSIY
;
A
#
# COMPACT_ATOMS: atom_id res chain seq x y z
N MET A 1 10.59 -1.16 -0.44
CA MET A 1 10.74 0.29 -0.40
C MET A 1 10.92 0.78 1.04
N ALA A 2 9.99 0.60 1.95
CA ALA A 2 10.08 1.08 3.33
C ALA A 2 11.41 0.75 4.05
N LEU A 3 11.91 -0.48 3.95
CA LEU A 3 13.22 -0.86 4.50
C LEU A 3 14.41 -0.11 3.84
N ASP A 4 14.31 0.24 2.57
CA ASP A 4 15.38 0.99 1.90
C ASP A 4 15.38 2.45 2.32
N VAL A 5 14.21 3.02 2.61
CA VAL A 5 14.09 4.35 3.22
C VAL A 5 14.71 4.32 4.63
N TYR A 6 14.28 3.39 5.49
CA TYR A 6 14.81 3.27 6.86
C TYR A 6 16.34 3.24 6.90
N ASN A 7 16.97 2.51 5.97
CA ASN A 7 18.44 2.41 5.88
C ASN A 7 19.14 3.73 5.47
N LYS A 8 18.39 4.76 5.10
CA LYS A 8 18.89 6.09 4.70
C LYS A 8 18.56 7.18 5.71
N LEU A 9 17.78 6.86 6.76
CA LEU A 9 17.38 7.85 7.76
C LEU A 9 18.54 8.17 8.69
N GLU A 10 18.65 9.43 9.08
CA GLU A 10 19.49 9.88 10.17
C GLU A 10 18.80 9.63 11.52
N VAL A 11 19.59 9.66 12.61
CA VAL A 11 19.07 9.46 13.96
C VAL A 11 18.13 10.63 14.34
N SER A 12 16.90 10.28 14.69
CA SER A 12 15.83 11.22 15.03
C SER A 12 14.75 10.52 15.85
N GLU A 13 13.79 11.28 16.44
CA GLU A 13 12.63 10.68 17.13
C GLU A 13 11.91 9.67 16.22
N VAL A 14 11.75 10.00 14.96
CA VAL A 14 11.05 9.13 13.99
C VAL A 14 11.87 7.88 13.70
N GLN A 15 13.17 8.00 13.46
CA GLN A 15 14.03 6.83 13.19
C GLN A 15 14.08 5.89 14.41
N GLU A 16 14.17 6.43 15.63
CA GLU A 16 14.15 5.66 16.88
C GLU A 16 12.81 4.94 17.08
N ALA A 17 11.70 5.62 16.80
CA ALA A 17 10.37 5.01 16.85
C ALA A 17 10.23 3.84 15.86
N ILE A 18 10.72 3.99 14.63
CA ILE A 18 10.73 2.92 13.62
C ILE A 18 11.62 1.76 14.08
N ALA A 19 12.81 2.06 14.64
CA ALA A 19 13.72 1.03 15.16
C ALA A 19 13.08 0.22 16.30
N LYS A 20 12.29 0.88 17.15
CA LYS A 20 11.58 0.25 18.27
C LYS A 20 10.36 -0.57 17.82
N HIS A 21 9.61 -0.06 16.82
CA HIS A 21 8.38 -0.66 16.31
C HIS A 21 8.44 -0.98 14.80
N PRO A 22 9.41 -1.77 14.34
CA PRO A 22 9.62 -2.00 12.91
C PRO A 22 8.44 -2.70 12.23
N LYS A 23 7.64 -3.46 12.97
CA LYS A 23 6.44 -4.13 12.43
C LYS A 23 5.28 -3.15 12.24
N ALA A 24 5.11 -2.19 13.13
CA ALA A 24 4.15 -1.11 12.96
C ALA A 24 4.49 -0.26 11.71
N TYR A 25 5.77 0.07 11.51
CA TYR A 25 6.26 0.74 10.31
C TYR A 25 5.96 -0.05 9.02
N LEU A 26 6.27 -1.34 9.01
CA LEU A 26 6.04 -2.20 7.85
C LEU A 26 4.55 -2.48 7.62
N LEU A 27 3.75 -2.57 8.67
CA LEU A 27 2.30 -2.61 8.52
C LEU A 27 1.76 -1.30 7.92
N GLY A 28 2.23 -0.16 8.41
CA GLY A 28 1.87 1.15 7.87
C GLY A 28 2.20 1.29 6.38
N SER A 29 3.29 0.66 5.90
CA SER A 29 3.66 0.70 4.48
C SER A 29 2.70 -0.03 3.53
N ASN A 30 1.61 -0.59 4.06
CA ASN A 30 0.46 -1.05 3.28
C ASN A 30 -0.71 -0.05 3.33
N GLY A 31 -0.53 1.10 3.96
CA GLY A 31 -1.46 2.21 3.95
C GLY A 31 -2.92 1.84 4.21
N PRO A 32 -3.84 2.42 3.43
CA PRO A 32 -5.28 2.15 3.53
C PRO A 32 -5.70 0.77 3.01
N ASP A 33 -4.82 0.03 2.31
CA ASP A 33 -5.09 -1.31 1.79
C ASP A 33 -5.54 -2.30 2.86
N LEU A 34 -5.15 -2.08 4.10
CA LEU A 34 -5.62 -2.87 5.24
C LEU A 34 -7.14 -3.03 5.23
N LEU A 35 -7.88 -2.01 4.82
CA LEU A 35 -9.34 -1.98 4.83
C LEU A 35 -9.98 -2.91 3.80
N PHE A 36 -9.28 -3.23 2.71
CA PHE A 36 -9.74 -4.20 1.72
C PHE A 36 -9.81 -5.62 2.28
N TYR A 37 -9.11 -5.88 3.38
CA TYR A 37 -9.02 -7.22 3.98
C TYR A 37 -10.04 -7.50 5.09
N TYR A 38 -10.90 -6.54 5.46
CA TYR A 38 -12.00 -6.83 6.38
C TYR A 38 -12.95 -7.86 5.78
N LYS A 39 -13.12 -9.01 6.42
CA LYS A 39 -13.96 -10.10 5.89
C LYS A 39 -13.64 -10.52 4.45
N ALA A 40 -12.37 -10.43 4.04
CA ALA A 40 -11.97 -10.66 2.64
C ALA A 40 -11.88 -12.14 2.24
N LEU A 41 -11.97 -13.09 3.18
CA LEU A 41 -11.87 -14.49 2.83
C LEU A 41 -13.18 -14.96 2.15
N PRO A 42 -13.12 -15.88 1.15
CA PRO A 42 -14.27 -16.23 0.32
C PRO A 42 -15.52 -16.73 1.07
N TRP A 43 -15.35 -17.25 2.28
CA TRP A 43 -16.43 -17.75 3.15
C TRP A 43 -16.93 -16.73 4.16
N GLN A 44 -16.42 -15.52 4.15
CA GLN A 44 -16.83 -14.41 5.03
C GLN A 44 -17.88 -13.53 4.36
N ASP A 45 -18.41 -12.55 5.09
CA ASP A 45 -19.44 -11.62 4.60
C ASP A 45 -18.87 -10.63 3.60
N GLN A 46 -19.10 -10.90 2.32
CA GLN A 46 -18.60 -10.08 1.21
C GLN A 46 -19.29 -8.70 1.12
N ALA A 47 -20.49 -8.54 1.67
CA ALA A 47 -21.16 -7.24 1.71
C ALA A 47 -20.45 -6.30 2.70
N LEU A 48 -20.06 -6.83 3.85
CA LEU A 48 -19.24 -6.11 4.83
C LEU A 48 -17.83 -5.83 4.29
N ASN A 49 -17.22 -6.79 3.59
CA ASN A 49 -15.94 -6.56 2.92
C ASN A 49 -16.03 -5.38 1.95
N LYS A 50 -17.00 -5.38 1.05
CA LYS A 50 -17.21 -4.29 0.07
C LYS A 50 -17.44 -2.93 0.75
N LYS A 51 -18.21 -2.91 1.85
CA LYS A 51 -18.47 -1.68 2.62
C LYS A 51 -17.18 -1.09 3.18
N VAL A 52 -16.38 -1.89 3.87
CA VAL A 52 -15.14 -1.43 4.52
C VAL A 52 -14.05 -1.17 3.48
N GLY A 53 -13.97 -1.97 2.42
CA GLY A 53 -13.10 -1.70 1.26
C GLY A 53 -13.41 -0.34 0.62
N GLY A 54 -14.69 0.06 0.58
CA GLY A 54 -15.09 1.41 0.16
C GLY A 54 -14.47 2.53 1.00
N TYR A 55 -14.22 2.30 2.28
CA TYR A 55 -13.48 3.27 3.13
C TYR A 55 -12.00 3.37 2.68
N GLY A 56 -11.39 2.21 2.36
CA GLY A 56 -10.05 2.19 1.78
C GLY A 56 -9.96 3.01 0.50
N ASN A 57 -10.90 2.81 -0.42
CA ASN A 57 -10.96 3.59 -1.66
C ASN A 57 -11.05 5.11 -1.39
N LEU A 58 -11.88 5.55 -0.43
CA LEU A 58 -11.99 6.96 -0.09
C LEU A 58 -10.65 7.53 0.40
N VAL A 59 -9.93 6.81 1.25
CA VAL A 59 -8.61 7.24 1.74
C VAL A 59 -7.58 7.36 0.61
N HIS A 60 -7.70 6.56 -0.46
CA HIS A 60 -6.81 6.66 -1.62
C HIS A 60 -7.06 7.89 -2.51
N VAL A 61 -8.28 8.41 -2.52
CA VAL A 61 -8.68 9.38 -3.55
C VAL A 61 -9.17 10.71 -3.01
N GLU A 62 -9.46 10.85 -1.71
CA GLU A 62 -10.03 12.06 -1.13
C GLU A 62 -9.28 12.48 0.14
N HIS A 63 -9.27 13.78 0.44
CA HIS A 63 -8.79 14.34 1.70
C HIS A 63 -7.36 13.96 2.08
N ILE A 64 -6.45 13.82 1.12
CA ILE A 64 -5.07 13.34 1.38
C ILE A 64 -4.35 14.26 2.37
N ASN A 65 -4.36 15.57 2.11
CA ASN A 65 -3.73 16.55 3.00
C ASN A 65 -4.36 16.54 4.40
N ASP A 66 -5.70 16.49 4.47
CA ASP A 66 -6.44 16.52 5.74
C ASP A 66 -6.15 15.27 6.57
N PHE A 67 -6.07 14.10 5.93
CA PHE A 67 -5.73 12.84 6.59
C PHE A 67 -4.38 12.93 7.30
N TYR A 68 -3.33 13.37 6.61
CA TYR A 68 -2.01 13.46 7.20
C TYR A 68 -1.89 14.60 8.21
N ARG A 69 -2.58 15.72 8.00
CA ARG A 69 -2.63 16.83 8.95
C ARG A 69 -3.26 16.39 10.27
N GLU A 70 -4.40 15.71 10.21
CA GLU A 70 -5.08 15.16 11.40
C GLU A 70 -4.22 14.11 12.09
N ALA A 71 -3.62 13.20 11.33
CA ALA A 71 -2.76 12.16 11.85
C ALA A 71 -1.57 12.72 12.65
N VAL A 72 -0.85 13.68 12.10
CA VAL A 72 0.30 14.32 12.77
C VAL A 72 -0.16 15.13 13.98
N SER A 73 -1.26 15.87 13.86
CA SER A 73 -1.84 16.63 14.95
C SER A 73 -2.20 15.75 16.15
N PHE A 74 -2.81 14.59 15.88
CA PHE A 74 -3.14 13.63 16.92
C PHE A 74 -1.87 13.07 17.59
N VAL A 75 -0.88 12.63 16.82
CA VAL A 75 0.36 12.03 17.34
C VAL A 75 1.11 13.00 18.25
N ARG A 76 1.13 14.30 17.93
CA ARG A 76 1.72 15.34 18.79
C ARG A 76 1.10 15.40 20.18
N GLN A 77 -0.19 15.10 20.31
CA GLN A 77 -0.95 15.22 21.56
C GLN A 77 -0.82 13.95 22.45
N VAL A 78 -0.30 12.85 21.91
CA VAL A 78 -0.15 11.60 22.65
C VAL A 78 0.96 11.72 23.69
N GLN A 79 0.57 11.59 24.98
CA GLN A 79 1.51 11.73 26.10
C GLN A 79 2.21 10.42 26.47
N ASP A 80 1.57 9.27 26.24
CA ASP A 80 2.17 7.96 26.49
C ASP A 80 3.29 7.70 25.48
N PRO A 81 4.56 7.53 25.94
CA PRO A 81 5.70 7.41 25.04
C PRO A 81 5.65 6.14 24.16
N GLU A 82 5.12 5.04 24.72
CA GLU A 82 5.02 3.79 23.96
C GLU A 82 3.99 3.90 22.86
N ARG A 83 2.80 4.38 23.19
CA ARG A 83 1.73 4.64 22.22
C ARG A 83 2.19 5.63 21.14
N ARG A 84 2.88 6.71 21.55
CA ARG A 84 3.42 7.72 20.61
C ARG A 84 4.41 7.08 19.64
N ALA A 85 5.36 6.27 20.11
CA ALA A 85 6.35 5.61 19.26
C ALA A 85 5.71 4.63 18.27
N ILE A 86 4.71 3.85 18.68
CA ILE A 86 3.95 2.97 17.79
C ILE A 86 3.28 3.79 16.67
N LEU A 87 2.64 4.90 17.00
CA LEU A 87 1.94 5.74 16.03
C LEU A 87 2.89 6.46 15.08
N ILE A 88 4.02 6.94 15.55
CA ILE A 88 5.07 7.53 14.70
C ILE A 88 5.56 6.48 13.69
N ALA A 89 5.88 5.28 14.16
CA ALA A 89 6.34 4.21 13.28
C ALA A 89 5.27 3.85 12.23
N PHE A 90 4.02 3.66 12.63
CA PHE A 90 2.93 3.33 11.73
C PHE A 90 2.67 4.45 10.70
N LEU A 91 2.60 5.71 11.14
CA LEU A 91 2.39 6.86 10.26
C LEU A 91 3.54 7.04 9.28
N SER A 92 4.79 6.84 9.73
CA SER A 92 5.95 6.85 8.82
C SER A 92 5.80 5.79 7.72
N GLY A 93 5.34 4.59 8.08
CA GLY A 93 5.01 3.55 7.09
C GLY A 93 3.92 4.00 6.12
N HIS A 94 2.88 4.63 6.61
CA HIS A 94 1.76 5.11 5.78
C HIS A 94 2.21 6.15 4.76
N PHE A 95 3.14 7.05 5.11
CA PHE A 95 3.80 7.93 4.15
C PHE A 95 4.57 7.15 3.08
N MET A 96 5.19 6.00 3.43
CA MET A 96 5.90 5.16 2.46
C MET A 96 4.93 4.57 1.43
N HIS A 97 3.75 4.15 1.87
CA HIS A 97 2.72 3.68 0.94
C HIS A 97 2.32 4.79 -0.03
N TRP A 98 1.89 5.96 0.49
CA TRP A 98 1.54 7.09 -0.37
C TRP A 98 2.66 7.46 -1.35
N SER A 99 3.90 7.50 -0.91
CA SER A 99 5.02 7.91 -1.77
C SER A 99 5.29 6.95 -2.92
N LEU A 100 5.04 5.65 -2.74
CA LEU A 100 5.20 4.66 -3.81
C LEU A 100 3.98 4.69 -4.74
N ASP A 101 2.79 4.63 -4.19
CA ASP A 101 1.57 4.53 -4.97
C ASP A 101 1.35 5.78 -5.83
N MET A 102 1.45 6.96 -5.26
CA MET A 102 1.30 8.21 -5.99
C MET A 102 2.21 8.30 -7.23
N LEU A 103 3.40 7.70 -7.16
CA LEU A 103 4.35 7.66 -8.27
C LEU A 103 4.14 6.48 -9.21
N ALA A 104 3.82 5.31 -8.66
CA ALA A 104 3.83 4.03 -9.39
C ALA A 104 2.45 3.59 -9.89
N HIS A 105 1.35 3.89 -9.17
CA HIS A 105 0.01 3.48 -9.61
C HIS A 105 -0.41 4.02 -10.97
N PRO A 106 -0.08 5.27 -11.37
CA PRO A 106 -0.35 5.70 -12.76
C PRO A 106 0.27 4.77 -13.81
N PHE A 107 1.49 4.30 -13.56
CA PHE A 107 2.15 3.30 -14.41
C PHE A 107 1.44 1.94 -14.36
N VAL A 108 1.08 1.49 -13.14
CA VAL A 108 0.40 0.21 -12.92
C VAL A 108 -0.95 0.20 -13.60
N PHE A 109 -1.77 1.24 -13.42
CA PHE A 109 -3.06 1.37 -14.08
C PHE A 109 -2.93 1.44 -15.60
N TYR A 110 -2.00 2.23 -16.11
CA TYR A 110 -1.83 2.33 -17.56
C TYR A 110 -1.47 0.98 -18.19
N ARG A 111 -0.56 0.23 -17.60
CA ARG A 111 -0.05 -1.03 -18.17
C ARG A 111 -0.76 -2.30 -17.67
N GLY A 112 -1.39 -2.26 -16.52
CA GLY A 112 -2.16 -3.38 -15.96
C GLY A 112 -3.64 -3.36 -16.32
N GLY A 113 -4.17 -2.19 -16.71
CA GLY A 113 -5.56 -2.01 -17.06
C GLY A 113 -6.43 -1.51 -15.92
N GLU A 114 -7.70 -1.29 -16.21
CA GLU A 114 -8.71 -0.81 -15.28
C GLU A 114 -9.12 -1.91 -14.28
N ILE A 115 -9.41 -1.53 -13.01
CA ILE A 115 -9.99 -2.44 -12.00
C ILE A 115 -11.52 -2.56 -12.21
N ALA A 116 -11.92 -2.79 -13.45
CA ALA A 116 -13.32 -2.97 -13.83
C ALA A 116 -13.43 -3.97 -14.98
N ASN A 117 -14.64 -4.52 -15.15
CA ASN A 117 -14.98 -5.40 -16.26
C ASN A 117 -14.01 -6.59 -16.41
N GLU A 118 -13.65 -6.93 -17.64
CA GLU A 118 -12.80 -8.08 -17.97
C GLU A 118 -11.33 -7.87 -17.57
N THR A 119 -10.88 -6.62 -17.40
CA THR A 119 -9.47 -6.29 -17.11
C THR A 119 -9.14 -6.23 -15.63
N LYS A 120 -10.13 -6.25 -14.73
CA LYS A 120 -9.89 -6.11 -13.27
C LYS A 120 -8.85 -7.08 -12.72
N TYR A 121 -8.86 -8.33 -13.19
CA TYR A 121 -7.93 -9.36 -12.71
C TYR A 121 -6.53 -9.21 -13.32
N TRP A 122 -6.40 -8.59 -14.49
CA TRP A 122 -5.11 -8.31 -15.10
C TRP A 122 -4.33 -7.24 -14.33
N HIS A 123 -5.02 -6.24 -13.80
CA HIS A 123 -4.42 -5.25 -12.91
C HIS A 123 -3.74 -5.91 -11.69
N PHE A 124 -4.49 -6.71 -10.93
CA PHE A 124 -3.95 -7.42 -9.77
C PHE A 124 -2.86 -8.44 -10.16
N ARG A 125 -2.99 -9.08 -11.32
CA ARG A 125 -1.94 -9.95 -11.82
C ARG A 125 -0.67 -9.19 -12.16
N TYR A 126 -0.80 -7.99 -12.69
CA TYR A 126 0.31 -7.11 -13.01
C TYR A 126 1.07 -6.72 -11.74
N GLU A 127 0.38 -6.27 -10.70
CA GLU A 127 0.95 -5.95 -9.39
C GLU A 127 1.68 -7.15 -8.77
N SER A 128 1.04 -8.32 -8.74
CA SER A 128 1.64 -9.55 -8.21
C SER A 128 2.92 -9.93 -8.95
N MET A 129 3.00 -9.65 -10.25
CA MET A 129 4.18 -9.90 -11.06
C MET A 129 5.28 -8.87 -10.80
N ILE A 130 4.92 -7.58 -10.65
CA ILE A 130 5.85 -6.53 -10.22
C ILE A 130 6.51 -6.93 -8.90
N ASP A 131 5.73 -7.32 -7.91
CA ASP A 131 6.24 -7.77 -6.60
C ASP A 131 7.24 -8.92 -6.73
N ALA A 132 6.89 -9.94 -7.50
CA ALA A 132 7.74 -11.09 -7.72
C ALA A 132 9.06 -10.72 -8.43
N LEU A 133 9.00 -9.86 -9.44
CA LEU A 133 10.16 -9.38 -10.19
C LEU A 133 11.04 -8.46 -9.35
N MET A 134 10.44 -7.53 -8.59
CA MET A 134 11.18 -6.65 -7.69
C MET A 134 11.95 -7.43 -6.63
N VAL A 135 11.34 -8.43 -6.00
CA VAL A 135 12.02 -9.27 -5.02
C VAL A 135 13.14 -10.08 -5.66
N SER A 136 12.88 -10.73 -6.80
CA SER A 136 13.79 -11.69 -7.40
C SER A 136 14.95 -11.03 -8.16
N TYR A 137 14.64 -10.08 -9.05
CA TYR A 137 15.63 -9.46 -9.93
C TYR A 137 16.26 -8.20 -9.33
N VAL A 138 15.44 -7.29 -8.81
CA VAL A 138 15.94 -6.00 -8.33
C VAL A 138 16.60 -6.16 -6.97
N LYS A 139 15.94 -6.84 -6.02
CA LYS A 139 16.49 -7.07 -4.68
C LYS A 139 17.36 -8.32 -4.58
N ARG A 140 17.42 -9.15 -5.63
CA ARG A 140 18.20 -10.39 -5.69
C ARG A 140 17.96 -11.29 -4.48
N ARG A 141 16.73 -11.34 -3.99
CA ARG A 141 16.33 -12.16 -2.84
C ARG A 141 15.66 -13.44 -3.29
N ASP A 142 15.96 -14.51 -2.61
CA ASP A 142 15.26 -15.78 -2.80
C ASP A 142 13.85 -15.68 -2.19
N MET A 143 12.84 -15.64 -3.03
CA MET A 143 11.43 -15.58 -2.61
C MET A 143 11.08 -16.72 -1.65
N LYS A 144 11.65 -17.93 -1.79
CA LYS A 144 11.36 -19.06 -0.90
C LYS A 144 11.82 -18.84 0.53
N LYS A 145 12.82 -17.98 0.74
CA LYS A 145 13.32 -17.59 2.07
C LYS A 145 12.59 -16.43 2.68
N LEU A 146 11.81 -15.67 1.89
CA LEU A 146 11.05 -14.56 2.36
C LEU A 146 9.76 -15.05 3.04
N LYS A 147 9.49 -14.55 4.25
CA LYS A 147 8.25 -14.81 4.98
C LYS A 147 7.44 -13.52 5.01
N ALA A 148 6.63 -13.29 3.98
CA ALA A 148 5.86 -12.04 3.81
C ALA A 148 5.03 -11.69 5.05
N THR A 149 4.41 -12.68 5.72
CA THR A 149 3.62 -12.48 6.93
C THR A 149 4.39 -11.87 8.12
N ARG A 150 5.73 -11.98 8.13
CA ARG A 150 6.54 -11.38 9.21
C ARG A 150 6.58 -9.85 9.14
N PHE A 151 6.35 -9.28 7.97
CA PHE A 151 6.37 -7.83 7.79
C PHE A 151 5.16 -7.12 8.40
N VAL A 152 4.07 -7.85 8.59
CA VAL A 152 2.79 -7.31 9.11
C VAL A 152 2.36 -7.96 10.43
N ASP A 153 3.29 -8.64 11.11
CA ASP A 153 3.04 -9.39 12.34
C ASP A 153 3.18 -8.50 13.59
N VAL A 154 2.35 -7.49 13.67
CA VAL A 154 2.24 -6.61 14.85
C VAL A 154 1.68 -7.37 16.05
N ASP A 155 2.12 -7.00 17.25
CA ASP A 155 1.57 -7.56 18.48
C ASP A 155 0.18 -7.01 18.85
N ALA A 156 -0.41 -7.53 19.92
CA ALA A 156 -1.76 -7.13 20.33
C ALA A 156 -1.84 -5.67 20.79
N THR A 157 -0.77 -5.11 21.32
CA THR A 157 -0.73 -3.71 21.78
C THR A 157 -0.60 -2.78 20.58
N GLU A 158 0.38 -3.03 19.69
CA GLU A 158 0.55 -2.31 18.43
C GLU A 158 -0.77 -2.31 17.63
N ARG A 159 -1.40 -3.48 17.47
CA ARG A 159 -2.65 -3.62 16.71
C ARG A 159 -3.78 -2.76 17.29
N ARG A 160 -4.01 -2.79 18.62
CA ARG A 160 -5.05 -1.97 19.24
C ARG A 160 -4.78 -0.47 19.14
N VAL A 161 -3.53 -0.05 19.31
CA VAL A 161 -3.14 1.34 19.18
C VAL A 161 -3.37 1.84 17.76
N ILE A 162 -2.92 1.09 16.75
CA ILE A 162 -3.10 1.39 15.33
C ILE A 162 -4.58 1.42 14.98
N ALA A 163 -5.36 0.42 15.42
CA ALA A 163 -6.77 0.34 15.10
C ALA A 163 -7.58 1.51 15.66
N SER A 164 -7.31 1.93 16.89
CA SER A 164 -7.98 3.08 17.51
C SER A 164 -7.60 4.38 16.81
N PHE A 165 -6.34 4.52 16.40
CA PHE A 165 -5.86 5.68 15.66
C PHE A 165 -6.52 5.77 14.27
N TYR A 166 -6.54 4.66 13.53
CA TYR A 166 -7.11 4.63 12.20
C TYR A 166 -8.63 4.88 12.21
N GLN A 167 -9.34 4.29 13.20
CA GLN A 167 -10.76 4.54 13.40
C GLN A 167 -11.04 6.03 13.66
N MET A 168 -10.22 6.69 14.47
CA MET A 168 -10.34 8.14 14.73
C MET A 168 -10.13 8.95 13.45
N LEU A 169 -9.12 8.61 12.62
CA LEU A 169 -8.89 9.29 11.35
C LEU A 169 -10.06 9.13 10.39
N LEU A 170 -10.66 7.94 10.29
CA LEU A 170 -11.85 7.70 9.47
C LEU A 170 -13.04 8.54 9.95
N ALA A 171 -13.23 8.68 11.27
CA ALA A 171 -14.30 9.46 11.83
C ALA A 171 -14.10 10.99 11.61
N ASN A 172 -12.89 11.50 11.87
CA ASN A 172 -12.62 12.94 11.86
C ASN A 172 -12.48 13.51 10.45
N VAL A 173 -11.91 12.74 9.52
CA VAL A 173 -11.61 13.22 8.16
C VAL A 173 -12.71 12.87 7.16
N PHE A 174 -13.32 11.68 7.30
CA PHE A 174 -14.27 11.15 6.31
C PHE A 174 -15.70 11.02 6.83
N ASP A 175 -15.97 11.39 8.11
CA ASP A 175 -17.25 11.18 8.80
C ASP A 175 -17.72 9.70 8.79
N ILE A 176 -16.75 8.76 8.78
CA ILE A 176 -17.01 7.33 8.76
C ILE A 176 -17.06 6.80 10.19
N GLN A 177 -18.26 6.41 10.63
CA GLN A 177 -18.45 5.77 11.93
C GLN A 177 -18.21 4.27 11.83
N THR A 178 -17.11 3.82 12.44
CA THR A 178 -16.72 2.41 12.52
C THR A 178 -16.14 2.09 13.90
N SER A 179 -15.85 0.83 14.20
CA SER A 179 -15.22 0.46 15.45
C SER A 179 -13.74 0.08 15.25
N PRO A 180 -12.89 0.24 16.27
CA PRO A 180 -11.50 -0.23 16.21
C PRO A 180 -11.40 -1.73 15.89
N GLN A 181 -12.37 -2.54 16.30
CA GLN A 181 -12.42 -3.98 16.04
C GLN A 181 -12.47 -4.31 14.54
N VAL A 182 -13.11 -3.45 13.73
CA VAL A 182 -13.12 -3.61 12.25
C VAL A 182 -11.69 -3.51 11.72
N ILE A 183 -10.93 -2.53 12.19
CA ILE A 183 -9.53 -2.32 11.76
C ILE A 183 -8.63 -3.44 12.30
N GLU A 184 -8.81 -3.86 13.56
CA GLU A 184 -8.06 -4.99 14.13
C GLU A 184 -8.29 -6.27 13.32
N GLU A 185 -9.55 -6.57 12.97
CA GLU A 185 -9.89 -7.73 12.16
C GLU A 185 -9.32 -7.63 10.75
N SER A 186 -9.31 -6.43 10.14
CA SER A 186 -8.67 -6.18 8.85
C SER A 186 -7.17 -6.55 8.90
N ILE A 187 -6.45 -6.10 9.91
CA ILE A 187 -5.02 -6.42 10.09
C ILE A 187 -4.79 -7.93 10.23
N VAL A 188 -5.62 -8.62 11.01
CA VAL A 188 -5.51 -10.08 11.20
C VAL A 188 -5.81 -10.83 9.90
N THR A 189 -6.86 -10.42 9.18
CA THR A 189 -7.24 -11.05 7.91
C THR A 189 -6.19 -10.75 6.83
N PHE A 190 -5.62 -9.55 6.79
CA PHE A 190 -4.53 -9.19 5.90
C PHE A 190 -3.32 -10.11 6.06
N LYS A 191 -2.84 -10.31 7.29
CA LYS A 191 -1.76 -11.27 7.56
C LYS A 191 -2.10 -12.68 7.08
N THR A 192 -3.34 -13.13 7.28
CA THR A 192 -3.82 -14.44 6.84
C THR A 192 -3.84 -14.53 5.32
N ALA A 193 -4.36 -13.51 4.63
CA ALA A 193 -4.39 -13.41 3.18
C ALA A 193 -2.98 -13.42 2.58
N LEU A 194 -2.03 -12.63 3.12
CA LEU A 194 -0.63 -12.67 2.70
C LEU A 194 -0.03 -14.07 2.82
N GLY A 195 -0.32 -14.79 3.92
CA GLY A 195 0.14 -16.16 4.10
C GLY A 195 -0.45 -17.12 3.07
N PHE A 196 -1.67 -16.88 2.62
CA PHE A 196 -2.37 -17.70 1.63
C PHE A 196 -1.90 -17.38 0.21
N LEU A 197 -1.80 -16.10 -0.15
CA LEU A 197 -1.51 -15.62 -1.50
C LEU A 197 0.00 -15.60 -1.83
N TYR A 198 0.88 -15.72 -0.85
CA TYR A 198 2.32 -15.84 -1.09
C TYR A 198 2.71 -17.28 -1.35
N ASP A 199 3.02 -17.62 -2.62
CA ASP A 199 3.31 -18.98 -3.08
C ASP A 199 4.61 -19.06 -3.92
N PRO A 200 5.79 -18.78 -3.33
CA PRO A 200 7.06 -18.74 -4.06
C PRO A 200 7.47 -20.08 -4.69
N SER A 201 6.88 -21.17 -4.23
CA SER A 201 7.14 -22.52 -4.74
C SER A 201 6.11 -23.01 -5.76
N ASN A 202 5.08 -22.19 -6.02
CA ASN A 202 3.96 -22.53 -6.91
C ASN A 202 3.24 -23.85 -6.54
N ILE A 203 3.17 -24.15 -5.24
CA ILE A 203 2.53 -25.38 -4.72
C ILE A 203 1.06 -25.13 -4.41
N LYS A 204 0.73 -23.95 -3.88
CA LYS A 204 -0.65 -23.56 -3.51
C LYS A 204 -1.47 -23.15 -4.73
N THR A 205 -0.84 -22.49 -5.70
CA THR A 205 -1.52 -21.94 -6.88
C THR A 205 -2.42 -22.93 -7.61
N PRO A 206 -2.01 -24.20 -7.87
CA PRO A 206 -2.90 -25.18 -8.50
C PRO A 206 -4.16 -25.48 -7.67
N VAL A 207 -4.03 -25.54 -6.34
CA VAL A 207 -5.16 -25.81 -5.42
C VAL A 207 -6.09 -24.60 -5.39
N ILE A 208 -5.56 -23.39 -5.29
CA ILE A 208 -6.31 -22.14 -5.32
C ILE A 208 -7.09 -22.05 -6.65
N ARG A 209 -6.44 -22.35 -7.77
CA ARG A 209 -7.08 -22.34 -9.10
C ARG A 209 -8.19 -23.38 -9.22
N ALA A 210 -8.02 -24.58 -8.68
CA ALA A 210 -9.06 -25.59 -8.68
C ALA A 210 -10.29 -25.16 -7.87
N TYR A 211 -10.08 -24.50 -6.74
CA TYR A 211 -11.16 -23.91 -5.93
C TYR A 211 -11.84 -22.75 -6.67
N GLU A 212 -11.05 -21.82 -7.23
CA GLU A 212 -11.51 -20.68 -8.01
C GLU A 212 -12.40 -21.12 -9.17
N ASN A 213 -11.92 -22.04 -10.01
CA ASN A 213 -12.67 -22.54 -11.17
C ASN A 213 -13.99 -23.25 -10.80
N LYS A 214 -14.13 -23.74 -9.57
CA LYS A 214 -15.32 -24.43 -9.10
C LYS A 214 -16.35 -23.50 -8.45
N PHE A 215 -15.90 -22.46 -7.76
CA PHE A 215 -16.73 -21.68 -6.84
C PHE A 215 -16.74 -20.17 -7.12
N LEU A 216 -15.81 -19.66 -7.93
CA LEU A 216 -15.61 -18.23 -8.19
C LEU A 216 -15.46 -17.99 -9.69
N GLU A 217 -15.26 -16.73 -10.07
CA GLU A 217 -14.83 -16.37 -11.42
C GLU A 217 -13.35 -16.75 -11.62
N PRO A 218 -12.94 -17.12 -12.84
CA PRO A 218 -11.54 -17.34 -13.17
C PRO A 218 -10.68 -16.11 -12.80
N TRP A 219 -9.53 -16.35 -12.21
CA TRP A 219 -8.59 -15.30 -11.76
C TRP A 219 -9.01 -14.49 -10.53
N ALA A 220 -10.17 -14.74 -9.92
CA ALA A 220 -10.63 -14.02 -8.74
C ALA A 220 -9.66 -14.08 -7.55
N LEU A 221 -8.90 -15.15 -7.40
CA LEU A 221 -7.89 -15.31 -6.35
C LEU A 221 -6.48 -15.44 -6.93
N THR A 222 -6.33 -16.18 -8.03
CA THR A 222 -5.01 -16.47 -8.60
C THR A 222 -4.33 -15.25 -9.21
N SER A 223 -5.06 -14.19 -9.55
CA SER A 223 -4.50 -12.90 -9.95
C SER A 223 -3.66 -12.23 -8.83
N HIS A 224 -4.08 -12.39 -7.58
CA HIS A 224 -3.40 -11.83 -6.41
C HIS A 224 -2.23 -12.69 -5.89
N VAL A 225 -1.99 -13.87 -6.47
CA VAL A 225 -0.94 -14.78 -5.98
C VAL A 225 0.43 -14.31 -6.44
N VAL A 226 1.26 -13.94 -5.47
CA VAL A 226 2.70 -13.68 -5.70
C VAL A 226 3.43 -15.01 -5.69
N ASN A 227 3.82 -15.48 -6.87
CA ASN A 227 4.47 -16.79 -7.03
C ASN A 227 5.82 -16.71 -7.74
N GLY A 228 6.59 -17.83 -7.72
CA GLY A 228 7.91 -17.91 -8.32
C GLY A 228 7.92 -18.12 -9.85
N LYS A 229 6.75 -18.20 -10.51
CA LYS A 229 6.67 -18.30 -11.97
C LYS A 229 6.63 -16.89 -12.55
N LEU A 230 7.80 -16.35 -12.86
CA LEU A 230 7.98 -15.01 -13.37
C LEU A 230 7.61 -14.92 -14.85
N ASP A 231 7.03 -13.79 -15.24
CA ASP A 231 6.77 -13.46 -16.63
C ASP A 231 8.09 -13.17 -17.35
N SER A 232 8.33 -13.86 -18.44
CA SER A 232 9.50 -13.69 -19.31
C SER A 232 9.14 -13.20 -20.71
N GLU A 233 7.84 -13.05 -21.00
CA GLU A 233 7.33 -12.68 -22.32
C GLU A 233 7.10 -11.18 -22.42
N HIS A 234 6.66 -10.54 -21.31
CA HIS A 234 6.34 -9.12 -21.25
C HIS A 234 7.40 -8.32 -20.48
N ASP A 235 7.64 -7.08 -20.88
CA ASP A 235 8.47 -6.15 -20.12
C ASP A 235 7.65 -5.49 -19.00
N VAL A 236 7.31 -6.28 -17.98
CA VAL A 236 6.46 -5.88 -16.85
C VAL A 236 7.02 -4.63 -16.15
N LEU A 237 8.32 -4.56 -15.94
CA LEU A 237 8.96 -3.44 -15.25
C LEU A 237 9.29 -2.25 -16.16
N ASN A 238 8.98 -2.33 -17.46
CA ASN A 238 9.32 -1.34 -18.47
C ASN A 238 10.83 -1.04 -18.54
N LEU A 239 11.66 -2.06 -18.48
CA LEU A 239 13.13 -1.90 -18.54
C LEU A 239 13.62 -1.43 -19.93
N LYS A 240 12.80 -1.54 -20.97
CA LYS A 240 13.05 -0.98 -22.32
C LYS A 240 12.70 0.49 -22.40
N HIS A 241 12.12 1.07 -21.35
CA HIS A 241 11.71 2.48 -21.32
C HIS A 241 10.73 2.87 -22.45
N ASP A 242 9.77 1.99 -22.73
CA ASP A 242 8.67 2.30 -23.64
C ASP A 242 7.80 3.43 -23.07
N VAL A 243 7.21 4.23 -23.95
CA VAL A 243 6.34 5.34 -23.54
C VAL A 243 5.07 4.81 -22.91
N TRP A 244 4.72 5.37 -21.77
CA TRP A 244 3.42 5.21 -21.12
C TRP A 244 2.83 6.57 -20.73
N SER A 245 1.52 6.66 -20.55
CA SER A 245 0.84 7.91 -20.21
C SER A 245 0.18 7.81 -18.83
N ASN A 246 0.01 8.95 -18.17
CA ASN A 246 -0.82 9.00 -16.98
C ASN A 246 -2.27 8.66 -17.37
N PRO A 247 -2.97 7.75 -16.66
CA PRO A 247 -4.34 7.37 -17.00
C PRO A 247 -5.35 8.52 -17.01
N THR A 248 -5.02 9.65 -16.40
CA THR A 248 -5.88 10.85 -16.39
C THR A 248 -5.64 11.80 -17.56
N ASP A 249 -4.49 11.68 -18.26
CA ASP A 249 -4.14 12.54 -19.38
C ASP A 249 -3.18 11.82 -20.34
N ILE A 250 -3.65 11.54 -21.56
CA ILE A 250 -2.88 10.82 -22.59
C ILE A 250 -1.62 11.58 -23.03
N ASN A 251 -1.57 12.89 -22.85
CA ASN A 251 -0.42 13.73 -23.24
C ASN A 251 0.64 13.82 -22.12
N ASP A 252 0.28 13.43 -20.89
CA ASP A 252 1.20 13.35 -19.77
C ASP A 252 1.97 12.02 -19.82
N THR A 253 3.05 12.02 -20.59
CA THR A 253 3.80 10.81 -20.93
C THR A 253 5.08 10.67 -20.12
N SER A 254 5.48 9.42 -19.89
CA SER A 254 6.73 9.06 -19.23
C SER A 254 7.39 7.87 -19.94
N ARG A 255 8.69 7.68 -19.70
CA ARG A 255 9.45 6.50 -20.10
C ARG A 255 10.08 5.79 -18.91
N LEU A 256 9.75 6.22 -17.70
CA LEU A 256 10.32 5.64 -16.49
C LEU A 256 9.93 4.18 -16.35
N SER A 257 10.88 3.36 -15.96
CA SER A 257 10.64 1.99 -15.51
C SER A 257 10.03 1.99 -14.10
N PHE A 258 9.44 0.86 -13.69
CA PHE A 258 9.01 0.70 -12.30
C PHE A 258 10.19 0.84 -11.32
N VAL A 259 11.40 0.45 -11.72
CA VAL A 259 12.61 0.59 -10.90
C VAL A 259 12.94 2.08 -10.68
N ASP A 260 12.83 2.92 -11.72
CA ASP A 260 13.03 4.36 -11.56
C ASP A 260 12.00 4.99 -10.63
N LEU A 261 10.72 4.62 -10.78
CA LEU A 261 9.64 5.09 -9.91
C LEU A 261 9.86 4.67 -8.46
N TYR A 262 10.30 3.43 -8.26
CA TYR A 262 10.68 2.91 -6.95
C TYR A 262 11.84 3.70 -6.32
N ASP A 263 12.87 4.05 -7.09
CA ASP A 263 14.00 4.84 -6.60
C ASP A 263 13.60 6.29 -6.30
N TYR A 264 12.69 6.88 -7.07
CA TYR A 264 12.11 8.18 -6.75
C TYR A 264 11.26 8.14 -5.49
N SER A 265 10.49 7.08 -5.28
CA SER A 265 9.68 6.92 -4.07
C SER A 265 10.54 6.77 -2.80
N ILE A 266 11.71 6.16 -2.90
CA ILE A 266 12.67 6.12 -1.77
C ILE A 266 13.14 7.53 -1.41
N LYS A 267 13.51 8.36 -2.39
CA LYS A 267 13.94 9.75 -2.15
C LYS A 267 12.82 10.58 -1.51
N LEU A 268 11.60 10.46 -2.05
CA LEU A 268 10.43 11.13 -1.51
C LEU A 268 10.12 10.64 -0.08
N GLY A 269 10.24 9.33 0.16
CA GLY A 269 10.02 8.74 1.47
C GLY A 269 10.98 9.28 2.54
N VAL A 270 12.26 9.50 2.21
CA VAL A 270 13.23 10.15 3.14
C VAL A 270 12.76 11.56 3.45
N ILE A 271 12.42 12.37 2.44
CA ILE A 271 11.93 13.74 2.62
C ILE A 271 10.68 13.78 3.54
N LEU A 272 9.75 12.82 3.35
CA LEU A 272 8.53 12.76 4.17
C LEU A 272 8.82 12.41 5.62
N VAL A 273 9.79 11.51 5.88
CA VAL A 273 10.19 11.17 7.26
C VAL A 273 10.90 12.34 7.93
N ASP A 274 11.80 13.03 7.23
CA ASP A 274 12.47 14.22 7.76
C ASP A 274 11.43 15.31 8.08
N ARG A 275 10.49 15.55 7.17
CA ARG A 275 9.38 16.49 7.39
C ARG A 275 8.48 16.05 8.56
N LEU A 276 8.25 14.74 8.75
CA LEU A 276 7.49 14.24 9.90
C LEU A 276 8.20 14.56 11.21
N ASN A 277 9.52 14.37 11.27
CA ASN A 277 10.30 14.72 12.45
C ASN A 277 10.20 16.22 12.79
N GLU A 278 10.29 17.10 11.80
CA GLU A 278 10.07 18.54 11.97
C GLU A 278 8.64 18.85 12.44
N ALA A 279 7.63 18.28 11.77
CA ALA A 279 6.22 18.51 12.07
C ALA A 279 5.79 18.00 13.46
N LEU A 280 6.44 16.98 13.99
CA LEU A 280 6.21 16.52 15.37
C LEU A 280 6.72 17.53 16.41
N ALA A 281 7.76 18.30 16.09
CA ALA A 281 8.33 19.31 16.95
C ALA A 281 7.66 20.68 16.79
N ASP A 282 7.29 21.06 15.55
CA ASP A 282 6.73 22.38 15.21
C ASP A 282 5.34 22.24 14.53
N PRO A 283 4.27 22.73 15.18
CA PRO A 283 2.93 22.71 14.61
C PRO A 283 2.74 23.54 13.32
N SER A 284 3.64 24.44 13.01
CA SER A 284 3.57 25.24 11.78
C SER A 284 4.06 24.48 10.53
N VAL A 285 4.81 23.41 10.73
CA VAL A 285 5.28 22.55 9.65
C VAL A 285 4.16 21.66 9.15
N THR A 286 3.87 21.73 7.86
CA THR A 286 2.82 20.96 7.18
C THR A 286 3.40 20.13 6.04
N PHE A 287 2.56 19.33 5.39
CA PHE A 287 2.91 18.48 4.26
C PHE A 287 2.26 18.96 2.95
N ASP A 288 1.49 20.03 2.98
CA ASP A 288 0.62 20.45 1.87
C ASP A 288 1.41 20.76 0.60
N ASP A 289 2.63 21.29 0.73
CA ASP A 289 3.56 21.56 -0.37
C ASP A 289 4.12 20.29 -1.02
N ILE A 290 4.18 19.19 -0.29
CA ILE A 290 4.68 17.90 -0.77
C ILE A 290 3.49 17.05 -1.29
N LEU A 291 2.45 16.88 -0.48
CA LEU A 291 1.32 16.01 -0.78
C LEU A 291 0.44 16.60 -1.90
N ARG A 292 0.19 17.92 -1.86
CA ARG A 292 -0.63 18.66 -2.84
C ARG A 292 -1.97 18.01 -3.14
N ASP A 293 -2.54 17.33 -2.15
CA ASP A 293 -3.78 16.55 -2.24
C ASP A 293 -3.77 15.52 -3.39
N CYS A 294 -2.58 14.99 -3.71
CA CYS A 294 -2.43 14.01 -4.79
C CYS A 294 -2.92 12.64 -4.35
N GLN A 295 -3.84 12.09 -5.16
CA GLN A 295 -4.38 10.74 -4.99
C GLN A 295 -3.29 9.68 -5.12
N TYR A 296 -3.43 8.58 -4.40
CA TYR A 296 -2.56 7.41 -4.51
C TYR A 296 -2.63 6.79 -5.91
N ASP A 297 -3.85 6.69 -6.46
CA ASP A 297 -4.09 5.99 -7.72
C ASP A 297 -3.60 6.75 -8.95
N THR A 298 -3.77 8.05 -8.97
CA THR A 298 -3.53 8.86 -10.17
C THR A 298 -2.25 9.69 -10.13
N GLY A 299 -1.68 9.88 -8.92
CA GLY A 299 -0.57 10.82 -8.71
C GLY A 299 -0.96 12.27 -9.06
N ARG A 300 -2.25 12.58 -9.12
CA ARG A 300 -2.79 13.89 -9.46
C ARG A 300 -3.69 14.39 -8.35
N PRO A 301 -3.89 15.71 -8.24
CA PRO A 301 -4.83 16.27 -7.27
C PRO A 301 -6.23 15.66 -7.42
N VAL A 302 -6.95 15.62 -6.30
CA VAL A 302 -8.33 15.12 -6.22
C VAL A 302 -9.19 15.64 -7.38
N GLY A 303 -10.09 14.80 -7.89
CA GLY A 303 -11.03 15.12 -8.97
C GLY A 303 -10.53 14.77 -10.39
N LYS A 304 -9.40 14.10 -10.53
CA LYS A 304 -8.95 13.58 -11.82
C LYS A 304 -9.39 12.13 -12.01
N GLU A 305 -10.12 11.87 -13.09
CA GLU A 305 -10.60 10.54 -13.46
C GLU A 305 -9.62 9.85 -14.42
N MET A 306 -9.44 8.54 -14.23
CA MET A 306 -8.67 7.69 -15.14
C MET A 306 -9.52 7.30 -16.35
N LYS A 307 -8.93 7.40 -17.57
CA LYS A 307 -9.62 7.12 -18.86
C LYS A 307 -8.74 6.40 -19.87
N TYR A 308 -7.44 6.38 -19.64
CA TYR A 308 -6.48 5.91 -20.64
C TYR A 308 -5.70 4.72 -20.08
N TYR A 309 -5.86 3.57 -20.72
CA TYR A 309 -5.23 2.31 -20.35
C TYR A 309 -4.64 1.65 -21.59
N ASN A 310 -3.52 0.97 -21.43
CA ASN A 310 -2.88 0.18 -22.48
C ASN A 310 -2.27 -1.08 -21.86
N SER A 311 -3.16 -2.02 -21.47
CA SER A 311 -2.75 -3.26 -20.82
C SER A 311 -1.77 -4.06 -21.67
N ILE A 312 -0.74 -4.60 -21.02
CA ILE A 312 0.22 -5.50 -21.65
C ILE A 312 -0.21 -6.97 -21.66
N TYR A 313 -1.30 -7.28 -20.99
CA TYR A 313 -1.93 -8.62 -20.93
C TYR A 313 -3.15 -8.76 -21.83
#